data_379573b49ba3335f6c884529ecd853c2
#
_entry.id   379573b49ba3335f6c884529ecd853c2
#
_cell.length_a   1.000
_cell.length_b   1.000
_cell.length_c   1.000
_cell.angle_alpha   90.00
_cell.angle_beta   90.00
_cell.angle_gamma   90.00
#
_symmetry.space_group_name_H-M   'P 1'
#
loop_
_entity.id
_entity.type
_entity.pdbx_description
1 polymer ?
#
loop_
_entity_poly.entity_id
_entity_poly.type
_entity_poly.pdbx_seq_one_letter_code
_entity_poly.pdbx_strand_id
1 'polypeptide(L)'
;MFSTILDDDMSTKCAIVVGSGLAGLSAASQLVKHNIPVRVLERAAKPGGNSIKASSGINGAPTKLQPVAEPADAFYLDTVASAGKRMSTFTTERQKLIQTLTEDSARAVHWLVEEKGVDLSRVAQLGGHSYARTHRGAGPPPGFAIISALLKSLKESHLFHLQTSCTVTKVLQEKQRVIGVKYMDANGNYEELHGPVVFASGGFGGDAEGLLAQYRPDLARYPSTNDPRPGTQPLLTEAGAQLIDMDSVQVHPTGFVDPEDSTVPLKFLAAEVLRGEGGILLLNGKRFINELDTRENVANAITSTPATSESPRQWEVQLVLDEAAYKNAKSHVDFYVFKGLMKKTTVAELGEEGLESIKEYATSVSNGADDVFGRKAFGNWSLKEVSPESVVYVGTVTPIIHYTMGGVLINEKSEVLTKDTQRIEGMWGAGEITGGIHGGNRLGGSSLLECVVFGRIAGDQCAEYFSNTLAEV
;
A
#
# COMPACT_ATOMS: atom_id res chain seq x y z
N MET A 1 13.13 -46.65 -0.57
CA MET A 1 13.56 -46.58 0.84
C MET A 1 14.51 -45.40 0.98
N PHE A 2 14.00 -44.18 0.74
CA PHE A 2 14.64 -42.89 1.04
C PHE A 2 13.50 -41.89 1.30
N SER A 3 12.90 -42.00 2.43
CA SER A 3 11.99 -41.00 3.00
C SER A 3 12.24 -41.02 4.50
N THR A 4 12.30 -39.83 5.10
CA THR A 4 12.51 -39.62 6.53
C THR A 4 13.96 -39.45 6.98
N ILE A 5 14.60 -38.32 6.68
CA ILE A 5 15.56 -37.64 7.56
C ILE A 5 15.63 -36.16 7.06
N LEU A 6 14.67 -35.32 7.38
CA LEU A 6 14.77 -33.85 7.21
C LEU A 6 13.77 -33.04 8.08
N ASP A 7 13.13 -33.67 9.10
CA ASP A 7 12.09 -32.97 9.86
C ASP A 7 12.38 -32.70 11.35
N ASP A 8 13.54 -33.07 11.88
CA ASP A 8 13.74 -33.07 13.35
C ASP A 8 14.87 -32.17 13.87
N ASP A 9 15.50 -31.32 13.02
CA ASP A 9 16.61 -30.45 13.47
C ASP A 9 16.33 -28.94 13.26
N MET A 10 15.09 -28.52 13.06
CA MET A 10 14.67 -27.10 13.02
C MET A 10 14.19 -26.57 14.38
N SER A 11 14.57 -27.21 15.48
CA SER A 11 14.50 -26.62 16.83
C SER A 11 15.58 -25.54 17.06
N THR A 12 16.43 -25.32 16.08
CA THR A 12 17.48 -24.32 16.09
C THR A 12 16.92 -22.92 15.95
N LYS A 13 17.40 -22.02 16.76
CA LYS A 13 17.10 -20.58 16.81
C LYS A 13 16.93 -19.99 15.39
N CYS A 14 15.80 -19.35 15.12
CA CYS A 14 15.52 -18.67 13.86
C CYS A 14 14.94 -17.28 14.13
N ALA A 15 15.06 -16.36 13.19
CA ALA A 15 14.28 -15.12 13.21
C ALA A 15 12.83 -15.42 12.74
N ILE A 16 11.87 -14.72 13.32
CA ILE A 16 10.45 -14.89 13.05
C ILE A 16 9.92 -13.65 12.31
N VAL A 17 9.21 -13.85 11.22
CA VAL A 17 8.51 -12.78 10.50
C VAL A 17 7.01 -13.09 10.50
N VAL A 18 6.21 -12.17 11.01
CA VAL A 18 4.75 -12.31 11.06
C VAL A 18 4.12 -11.53 9.91
N GLY A 19 3.63 -12.25 8.91
CA GLY A 19 3.06 -11.71 7.67
C GLY A 19 3.99 -11.84 6.47
N SER A 20 3.42 -12.32 5.35
CA SER A 20 4.12 -12.53 4.07
C SER A 20 3.80 -11.47 3.02
N GLY A 21 3.35 -10.28 3.43
CA GLY A 21 3.27 -9.10 2.59
C GLY A 21 4.66 -8.57 2.21
N LEU A 22 4.73 -7.47 1.46
CA LEU A 22 5.99 -6.93 0.96
C LEU A 22 6.98 -6.60 2.08
N ALA A 23 6.52 -6.05 3.21
CA ALA A 23 7.39 -5.73 4.33
C ALA A 23 8.04 -6.99 4.93
N GLY A 24 7.24 -8.05 5.15
CA GLY A 24 7.75 -9.32 5.68
C GLY A 24 8.71 -10.02 4.73
N LEU A 25 8.41 -10.04 3.43
CA LEU A 25 9.31 -10.63 2.43
C LEU A 25 10.60 -9.81 2.25
N SER A 26 10.54 -8.48 2.41
CA SER A 26 11.73 -7.62 2.42
C SER A 26 12.61 -7.90 3.64
N ALA A 27 12.01 -8.04 4.83
CA ALA A 27 12.73 -8.43 6.04
C ALA A 27 13.35 -9.82 5.92
N ALA A 28 12.59 -10.81 5.44
CA ALA A 28 13.08 -12.16 5.21
C ALA A 28 14.25 -12.19 4.21
N SER A 29 14.20 -11.34 3.17
CA SER A 29 15.30 -11.23 2.19
C SER A 29 16.61 -10.75 2.81
N GLN A 30 16.54 -9.81 3.76
CA GLN A 30 17.73 -9.33 4.47
C GLN A 30 18.24 -10.39 5.46
N LEU A 31 17.35 -11.03 6.21
CA LEU A 31 17.72 -12.12 7.12
C LEU A 31 18.47 -13.25 6.37
N VAL A 32 17.93 -13.70 5.24
CA VAL A 32 18.58 -14.70 4.38
C VAL A 32 19.93 -14.19 3.86
N LYS A 33 20.04 -12.93 3.46
CA LYS A 33 21.30 -12.30 3.03
C LYS A 33 22.37 -12.33 4.11
N HIS A 34 21.97 -12.20 5.39
CA HIS A 34 22.85 -12.31 6.55
C HIS A 34 23.07 -13.74 7.05
N ASN A 35 22.64 -14.75 6.27
CA ASN A 35 22.70 -16.18 6.62
C ASN A 35 21.93 -16.54 7.91
N ILE A 36 20.85 -15.83 8.22
CA ILE A 36 19.98 -16.11 9.37
C ILE A 36 18.79 -16.97 8.90
N PRO A 37 18.53 -18.12 9.54
CA PRO A 37 17.32 -18.90 9.30
C PRO A 37 16.08 -18.08 9.65
N VAL A 38 15.09 -18.08 8.77
CA VAL A 38 13.87 -17.28 8.95
C VAL A 38 12.61 -18.13 8.75
N ARG A 39 11.68 -18.04 9.70
CA ARG A 39 10.33 -18.58 9.57
C ARG A 39 9.33 -17.45 9.38
N VAL A 40 8.61 -17.47 8.27
CA VAL A 40 7.53 -16.54 7.96
C VAL A 40 6.20 -17.20 8.26
N LEU A 41 5.42 -16.63 9.16
CA LEU A 41 4.08 -17.08 9.52
C LEU A 41 3.02 -16.22 8.81
N GLU A 42 2.19 -16.84 7.97
CA GLU A 42 1.15 -16.16 7.22
C GLU A 42 -0.24 -16.73 7.58
N ARG A 43 -1.16 -15.86 7.99
CA ARG A 43 -2.52 -16.30 8.37
C ARG A 43 -3.40 -16.74 7.20
N ALA A 44 -3.17 -16.18 6.02
CA ALA A 44 -3.90 -16.57 4.82
C ALA A 44 -3.34 -17.88 4.23
N ALA A 45 -4.16 -18.56 3.43
CA ALA A 45 -3.73 -19.75 2.70
C ALA A 45 -2.74 -19.44 1.56
N LYS A 46 -2.66 -18.16 1.12
CA LYS A 46 -1.76 -17.69 0.07
C LYS A 46 -0.95 -16.50 0.57
N PRO A 47 0.36 -16.44 0.26
CA PRO A 47 1.21 -15.31 0.62
C PRO A 47 0.94 -14.07 -0.23
N GLY A 48 1.44 -12.92 0.24
CA GLY A 48 1.45 -11.66 -0.50
C GLY A 48 0.63 -10.54 0.14
N GLY A 49 -0.32 -10.85 1.01
CA GLY A 49 -1.15 -9.88 1.74
C GLY A 49 -1.83 -8.88 0.81
N ASN A 50 -2.06 -7.65 1.28
CA ASN A 50 -2.59 -6.56 0.45
C ASN A 50 -1.56 -6.04 -0.57
N SER A 51 -0.27 -6.25 -0.33
CA SER A 51 0.80 -5.79 -1.24
C SER A 51 0.66 -6.39 -2.64
N ILE A 52 0.23 -7.65 -2.77
CA ILE A 52 0.04 -8.31 -4.07
C ILE A 52 -1.05 -7.65 -4.92
N LYS A 53 -2.01 -6.95 -4.28
CA LYS A 53 -3.12 -6.24 -4.93
C LYS A 53 -2.72 -4.84 -5.40
N ALA A 54 -1.54 -4.31 -5.00
CA ALA A 54 -1.11 -2.96 -5.30
C ALA A 54 -0.93 -2.76 -6.81
N SER A 55 -1.54 -1.71 -7.34
CA SER A 55 -1.72 -1.51 -8.78
C SER A 55 -1.02 -0.26 -9.35
N SER A 56 -0.72 0.75 -8.55
CA SER A 56 -0.21 2.02 -9.08
C SER A 56 1.31 2.09 -9.22
N GLY A 57 2.07 1.46 -8.34
CA GLY A 57 3.52 1.44 -8.37
C GLY A 57 4.17 1.72 -7.02
N ILE A 58 5.50 1.83 -7.04
CA ILE A 58 6.36 2.15 -5.91
C ILE A 58 7.07 3.47 -6.14
N ASN A 59 7.12 4.34 -5.12
CA ASN A 59 7.85 5.61 -5.24
C ASN A 59 9.37 5.40 -5.13
N GLY A 60 10.12 6.23 -5.85
CA GLY A 60 11.57 6.30 -5.74
C GLY A 60 12.11 7.55 -6.40
N ALA A 61 13.00 8.25 -5.68
CA ALA A 61 13.67 9.45 -6.19
C ALA A 61 14.98 9.72 -5.42
N PRO A 62 16.04 10.22 -6.11
CA PRO A 62 16.11 10.37 -7.57
C PRO A 62 16.42 9.04 -8.28
N THR A 63 15.79 8.78 -9.41
CA THR A 63 16.11 7.63 -10.27
C THR A 63 16.40 8.07 -11.70
N LYS A 64 17.20 7.28 -12.44
CA LYS A 64 17.49 7.52 -13.85
C LYS A 64 16.27 7.36 -14.76
N LEU A 65 15.19 6.78 -14.25
CA LEU A 65 13.97 6.49 -14.98
C LEU A 65 12.95 7.65 -14.93
N GLN A 66 13.16 8.62 -14.04
CA GLN A 66 12.27 9.78 -13.95
C GLN A 66 12.39 10.65 -15.22
N PRO A 67 11.25 11.10 -15.79
CA PRO A 67 11.25 11.93 -17.00
C PRO A 67 11.85 13.32 -16.76
N VAL A 68 11.78 13.81 -15.53
CA VAL A 68 12.32 15.10 -15.09
C VAL A 68 13.03 14.89 -13.76
N ALA A 69 14.24 15.41 -13.64
CA ALA A 69 14.97 15.43 -12.37
C ALA A 69 14.23 16.31 -11.36
N GLU A 70 14.09 15.82 -10.13
CA GLU A 70 13.47 16.58 -9.04
C GLU A 70 14.52 17.12 -8.06
N PRO A 71 14.24 18.26 -7.35
CA PRO A 71 15.05 18.70 -6.23
C PRO A 71 15.18 17.62 -5.16
N ALA A 72 16.34 17.58 -4.48
CA ALA A 72 16.66 16.51 -3.52
C ALA A 72 15.66 16.41 -2.35
N ASP A 73 15.02 17.51 -1.99
CA ASP A 73 14.06 17.61 -0.89
C ASP A 73 12.59 17.51 -1.35
N ALA A 74 12.31 17.48 -2.66
CA ALA A 74 10.95 17.53 -3.18
C ALA A 74 10.07 16.37 -2.67
N PHE A 75 10.61 15.15 -2.61
CA PHE A 75 9.85 14.01 -2.12
C PHE A 75 9.56 14.11 -0.60
N TYR A 76 10.54 14.60 0.17
CA TYR A 76 10.34 14.88 1.58
C TYR A 76 9.26 15.93 1.81
N LEU A 77 9.32 17.05 1.08
CA LEU A 77 8.36 18.15 1.20
C LEU A 77 6.94 17.70 0.81
N ASP A 78 6.77 16.96 -0.27
CA ASP A 78 5.48 16.40 -0.67
C ASP A 78 4.91 15.46 0.42
N THR A 79 5.77 14.63 1.03
CA THR A 79 5.36 13.70 2.10
C THR A 79 4.94 14.46 3.36
N VAL A 80 5.69 15.49 3.75
CA VAL A 80 5.34 16.37 4.88
C VAL A 80 4.02 17.10 4.62
N ALA A 81 3.85 17.66 3.42
CA ALA A 81 2.62 18.34 3.03
C ALA A 81 1.41 17.40 3.10
N SER A 82 1.58 16.16 2.62
CA SER A 82 0.55 15.12 2.66
C SER A 82 0.21 14.68 4.09
N ALA A 83 1.19 14.59 4.99
CA ALA A 83 0.97 14.24 6.39
C ALA A 83 0.15 15.31 7.15
N GLY A 84 0.15 16.55 6.67
CA GLY A 84 -0.71 17.64 7.12
C GLY A 84 -0.57 17.96 8.61
N LYS A 85 -1.70 18.15 9.29
CA LYS A 85 -1.72 18.54 10.73
C LYS A 85 -1.02 17.56 11.66
N ARG A 86 -0.87 16.27 11.25
CA ARG A 86 -0.18 15.26 12.05
C ARG A 86 1.32 15.54 12.22
N MET A 87 1.89 16.42 11.40
CA MET A 87 3.29 16.85 11.58
C MET A 87 3.55 17.56 12.93
N SER A 88 2.52 18.05 13.60
CA SER A 88 2.64 18.66 14.94
C SER A 88 2.71 17.65 16.11
N THR A 89 2.49 16.35 15.83
CA THR A 89 2.55 15.28 16.85
C THR A 89 3.73 14.37 16.59
N PHE A 90 4.48 14.02 17.65
CA PHE A 90 5.72 13.22 17.53
C PHE A 90 6.65 13.77 16.45
N THR A 91 6.84 15.08 16.45
CA THR A 91 7.45 15.82 15.33
C THR A 91 8.84 15.30 14.99
N THR A 92 9.71 15.10 16.00
CA THR A 92 11.09 14.64 15.79
C THR A 92 11.14 13.22 15.22
N GLU A 93 10.37 12.30 15.80
CA GLU A 93 10.32 10.90 15.38
C GLU A 93 9.73 10.80 13.97
N ARG A 94 8.62 11.52 13.70
CA ARG A 94 7.97 11.56 12.38
C ARG A 94 8.88 12.12 11.30
N GLN A 95 9.59 13.20 11.58
CA GLN A 95 10.56 13.77 10.63
C GLN A 95 11.65 12.76 10.26
N LYS A 96 12.20 12.04 11.22
CA LYS A 96 13.19 10.98 10.98
C LYS A 96 12.61 9.85 10.13
N LEU A 97 11.38 9.39 10.42
CA LEU A 97 10.73 8.34 9.65
C LEU A 97 10.47 8.78 8.20
N ILE A 98 9.97 9.99 7.98
CA ILE A 98 9.77 10.55 6.62
C ILE A 98 11.11 10.70 5.91
N GLN A 99 12.14 11.20 6.59
CA GLN A 99 13.48 11.34 6.04
C GLN A 99 14.04 9.98 5.61
N THR A 100 14.00 8.97 6.48
CA THR A 100 14.40 7.59 6.17
C THR A 100 13.65 7.05 4.96
N LEU A 101 12.32 7.21 4.91
CA LEU A 101 11.50 6.76 3.80
C LEU A 101 11.94 7.38 2.47
N THR A 102 12.15 8.68 2.45
CA THR A 102 12.40 9.43 1.20
C THR A 102 13.85 9.31 0.73
N GLU A 103 14.83 9.36 1.64
CA GLU A 103 16.25 9.20 1.32
C GLU A 103 16.59 7.78 0.82
N ASP A 104 15.92 6.75 1.36
CA ASP A 104 16.14 5.36 0.96
C ASP A 104 15.31 4.93 -0.25
N SER A 105 14.45 5.82 -0.78
CA SER A 105 13.50 5.48 -1.84
C SER A 105 14.16 5.03 -3.14
N ALA A 106 15.20 5.73 -3.58
CA ALA A 106 15.95 5.35 -4.77
C ALA A 106 16.64 3.98 -4.59
N ARG A 107 17.23 3.73 -3.41
CA ARG A 107 17.86 2.44 -3.08
C ARG A 107 16.86 1.29 -3.06
N ALA A 108 15.63 1.55 -2.61
CA ALA A 108 14.55 0.57 -2.63
C ALA A 108 14.17 0.16 -4.05
N VAL A 109 14.02 1.12 -4.96
CA VAL A 109 13.74 0.85 -6.38
C VAL A 109 14.91 0.12 -7.05
N HIS A 110 16.15 0.57 -6.84
CA HIS A 110 17.34 -0.10 -7.39
C HIS A 110 17.46 -1.55 -6.90
N TRP A 111 17.23 -1.81 -5.62
CA TRP A 111 17.24 -3.16 -5.07
C TRP A 111 16.22 -4.09 -5.76
N LEU A 112 15.00 -3.61 -6.01
CA LEU A 112 13.98 -4.39 -6.72
C LEU A 112 14.36 -4.64 -8.17
N VAL A 113 14.94 -3.66 -8.87
CA VAL A 113 15.34 -3.78 -10.28
C VAL A 113 16.57 -4.65 -10.43
N GLU A 114 17.64 -4.33 -9.70
CA GLU A 114 18.97 -4.91 -9.93
C GLU A 114 19.15 -6.26 -9.24
N GLU A 115 18.66 -6.42 -7.98
CA GLU A 115 18.83 -7.67 -7.23
C GLU A 115 17.64 -8.63 -7.40
N LYS A 116 16.42 -8.12 -7.66
CA LYS A 116 15.21 -8.95 -7.76
C LYS A 116 14.65 -9.06 -9.18
N GLY A 117 15.21 -8.33 -10.14
CA GLY A 117 14.85 -8.41 -11.55
C GLY A 117 13.43 -7.91 -11.86
N VAL A 118 12.89 -7.00 -11.05
CA VAL A 118 11.55 -6.44 -11.26
C VAL A 118 11.58 -5.34 -12.30
N ASP A 119 10.71 -5.41 -13.30
CA ASP A 119 10.52 -4.29 -14.24
C ASP A 119 9.79 -3.14 -13.56
N LEU A 120 10.48 -2.00 -13.43
CA LEU A 120 9.96 -0.74 -12.87
C LEU A 120 10.26 0.44 -13.82
N SER A 121 10.26 0.19 -15.11
CA SER A 121 10.74 1.11 -16.17
C SER A 121 9.78 2.26 -16.49
N ARG A 122 8.51 2.18 -16.11
CA ARG A 122 7.53 3.24 -16.34
C ARG A 122 7.35 4.07 -15.09
N VAL A 123 7.31 5.40 -15.26
CA VAL A 123 7.14 6.35 -14.16
C VAL A 123 5.92 7.22 -14.40
N ALA A 124 5.08 7.38 -13.38
CA ALA A 124 3.90 8.23 -13.39
C ALA A 124 3.92 9.23 -12.23
N GLN A 125 3.21 10.34 -12.39
CA GLN A 125 2.88 11.26 -11.32
C GLN A 125 1.50 10.91 -10.76
N LEU A 126 1.43 10.68 -9.45
CA LEU A 126 0.19 10.43 -8.74
C LEU A 126 -0.27 11.66 -7.95
N GLY A 127 -1.44 11.57 -7.34
CA GLY A 127 -2.03 12.65 -6.57
C GLY A 127 -1.17 13.09 -5.38
N GLY A 128 -1.05 14.41 -5.18
CA GLY A 128 -0.24 15.01 -4.12
C GLY A 128 1.27 15.05 -4.38
N HIS A 129 1.74 14.51 -5.51
CA HIS A 129 3.14 14.56 -5.91
C HIS A 129 3.44 15.78 -6.79
N SER A 130 4.54 16.47 -6.50
CA SER A 130 5.03 17.58 -7.36
C SER A 130 5.77 17.07 -8.62
N TYR A 131 6.30 15.82 -8.57
CA TYR A 131 7.07 15.20 -9.64
C TYR A 131 6.62 13.76 -9.89
N ALA A 132 6.86 13.28 -11.11
CA ALA A 132 6.66 11.87 -11.45
C ALA A 132 7.76 11.02 -10.81
N ARG A 133 7.39 10.14 -9.85
CA ARG A 133 8.32 9.25 -9.13
C ARG A 133 7.77 7.88 -8.80
N THR A 134 6.57 7.56 -9.27
CA THR A 134 5.95 6.27 -9.01
C THR A 134 6.23 5.30 -10.14
N HIS A 135 7.03 4.27 -9.84
CA HIS A 135 7.59 3.31 -10.79
C HIS A 135 6.72 2.06 -10.88
N ARG A 136 6.54 1.54 -12.09
CA ARG A 136 5.88 0.27 -12.40
C ARG A 136 6.43 -0.33 -13.68
N GLY A 137 6.14 -1.61 -13.91
CA GLY A 137 6.43 -2.26 -15.19
C GLY A 137 5.37 -2.03 -16.27
N ALA A 138 5.67 -2.49 -17.47
CA ALA A 138 4.72 -2.53 -18.58
C ALA A 138 3.77 -3.74 -18.50
N GLY A 139 4.15 -4.76 -17.74
CA GLY A 139 3.45 -6.06 -17.63
C GLY A 139 2.43 -6.12 -16.50
N PRO A 140 2.54 -7.13 -15.62
CA PRO A 140 1.57 -7.35 -14.54
C PRO A 140 1.56 -6.19 -13.52
N PRO A 141 0.51 -6.09 -12.69
CA PRO A 141 0.46 -5.09 -11.62
C PRO A 141 1.71 -5.12 -10.75
N PRO A 142 2.23 -3.95 -10.33
CA PRO A 142 3.52 -3.86 -9.64
C PRO A 142 3.56 -4.67 -8.33
N GLY A 143 2.49 -4.70 -7.56
CA GLY A 143 2.43 -5.51 -6.35
C GLY A 143 2.61 -7.00 -6.62
N PHE A 144 1.92 -7.52 -7.64
CA PHE A 144 2.08 -8.93 -8.05
C PHE A 144 3.49 -9.22 -8.56
N ALA A 145 4.05 -8.33 -9.39
CA ALA A 145 5.41 -8.51 -9.94
C ALA A 145 6.46 -8.55 -8.83
N ILE A 146 6.40 -7.60 -7.88
CA ILE A 146 7.36 -7.52 -6.77
C ILE A 146 7.23 -8.72 -5.84
N ILE A 147 6.01 -9.06 -5.40
CA ILE A 147 5.77 -10.20 -4.49
C ILE A 147 6.23 -11.51 -5.13
N SER A 148 5.92 -11.73 -6.42
CA SER A 148 6.32 -12.93 -7.14
C SER A 148 7.84 -13.07 -7.26
N ALA A 149 8.55 -11.96 -7.55
CA ALA A 149 10.00 -11.94 -7.63
C ALA A 149 10.67 -12.26 -6.29
N LEU A 150 10.19 -11.65 -5.19
CA LEU A 150 10.70 -11.90 -3.85
C LEU A 150 10.46 -13.35 -3.41
N LEU A 151 9.25 -13.86 -3.58
CA LEU A 151 8.92 -15.25 -3.25
C LEU A 151 9.77 -16.24 -4.05
N LYS A 152 9.98 -15.97 -5.34
CA LYS A 152 10.86 -16.82 -6.17
C LYS A 152 12.28 -16.83 -5.62
N SER A 153 12.88 -15.64 -5.39
CA SER A 153 14.24 -15.53 -4.85
C SER A 153 14.39 -16.19 -3.48
N LEU A 154 13.42 -16.00 -2.57
CA LEU A 154 13.46 -16.57 -1.22
C LEU A 154 13.33 -18.09 -1.20
N LYS A 155 12.48 -18.66 -2.05
CA LYS A 155 12.29 -20.13 -2.14
C LYS A 155 13.52 -20.89 -2.63
N GLU A 156 14.49 -20.22 -3.22
CA GLU A 156 15.79 -20.82 -3.62
C GLU A 156 16.71 -21.01 -2.41
N SER A 157 16.43 -20.38 -1.26
CA SER A 157 17.24 -20.50 -0.05
C SER A 157 16.69 -21.53 0.91
N HIS A 158 17.55 -22.44 1.40
CA HIS A 158 17.22 -23.39 2.46
C HIS A 158 17.01 -22.73 3.83
N LEU A 159 17.41 -21.47 4.00
CA LEU A 159 17.21 -20.68 5.22
C LEU A 159 15.80 -20.09 5.32
N PHE A 160 15.02 -20.11 4.23
CA PHE A 160 13.69 -19.51 4.18
C PHE A 160 12.61 -20.57 4.33
N HIS A 161 11.78 -20.44 5.36
CA HIS A 161 10.61 -21.28 5.55
C HIS A 161 9.33 -20.43 5.68
N LEU A 162 8.38 -20.65 4.78
CA LEU A 162 7.07 -19.98 4.77
C LEU A 162 5.98 -20.97 5.18
N GLN A 163 5.28 -20.65 6.25
CA GLN A 163 4.14 -21.42 6.74
C GLN A 163 2.86 -20.58 6.61
N THR A 164 1.92 -21.06 5.81
CA THR A 164 0.62 -20.41 5.57
C THR A 164 -0.48 -21.01 6.45
N SER A 165 -1.63 -20.32 6.53
CA SER A 165 -2.76 -20.69 7.41
C SER A 165 -2.35 -20.76 8.89
N CYS A 166 -1.43 -19.89 9.31
CA CYS A 166 -0.90 -19.81 10.66
C CYS A 166 -1.25 -18.46 11.30
N THR A 167 -2.02 -18.46 12.36
CA THR A 167 -2.44 -17.24 13.06
C THR A 167 -1.65 -17.05 14.34
N VAL A 168 -0.83 -16.01 14.42
CA VAL A 168 -0.15 -15.62 15.66
C VAL A 168 -1.20 -15.12 16.65
N THR A 169 -1.18 -15.67 17.86
CA THR A 169 -2.18 -15.43 18.92
C THR A 169 -1.60 -14.77 20.15
N LYS A 170 -0.27 -14.79 20.33
CA LYS A 170 0.39 -14.18 21.47
C LYS A 170 1.85 -13.86 21.17
N VAL A 171 2.37 -12.77 21.74
CA VAL A 171 3.79 -12.46 21.80
C VAL A 171 4.35 -13.06 23.09
N LEU A 172 5.43 -13.83 23.00
CA LEU A 172 6.12 -14.42 24.15
C LEU A 172 7.19 -13.46 24.66
N GLN A 173 7.20 -13.20 25.97
CA GLN A 173 8.16 -12.27 26.60
C GLN A 173 8.78 -12.87 27.86
N GLU A 174 10.05 -12.53 28.07
CA GLU A 174 10.76 -12.69 29.32
C GLU A 174 11.38 -11.36 29.74
N LYS A 175 11.09 -10.89 30.96
CA LYS A 175 11.66 -9.63 31.52
C LYS A 175 11.58 -8.44 30.52
N GLN A 176 10.43 -8.25 29.88
CA GLN A 176 10.16 -7.21 28.87
C GLN A 176 10.89 -7.38 27.51
N ARG A 177 11.62 -8.46 27.31
CA ARG A 177 12.21 -8.83 26.03
C ARG A 177 11.29 -9.80 25.30
N VAL A 178 11.05 -9.57 24.02
CA VAL A 178 10.33 -10.51 23.15
C VAL A 178 11.28 -11.67 22.82
N ILE A 179 10.78 -12.88 23.06
CA ILE A 179 11.54 -14.12 22.86
C ILE A 179 10.88 -15.05 21.84
N GLY A 180 9.72 -14.68 21.29
CA GLY A 180 9.02 -15.47 20.29
C GLY A 180 7.54 -15.15 20.17
N VAL A 181 6.82 -16.05 19.53
CA VAL A 181 5.38 -16.00 19.36
C VAL A 181 4.71 -17.34 19.61
N LYS A 182 3.47 -17.30 20.05
CA LYS A 182 2.54 -18.45 20.00
C LYS A 182 1.61 -18.28 18.82
N TYR A 183 1.41 -19.34 18.06
CA TYR A 183 0.54 -19.32 16.89
C TYR A 183 -0.34 -20.58 16.82
N MET A 184 -1.43 -20.48 16.10
CA MET A 184 -2.30 -21.60 15.75
C MET A 184 -2.00 -22.02 14.30
N ASP A 185 -1.70 -23.28 14.08
CA ASP A 185 -1.42 -23.85 12.75
C ASP A 185 -2.69 -24.11 11.92
N ALA A 186 -2.52 -24.61 10.69
CA ALA A 186 -3.61 -24.92 9.78
C ALA A 186 -4.56 -26.04 10.30
N ASN A 187 -4.13 -26.85 11.26
CA ASN A 187 -4.90 -27.93 11.86
C ASN A 187 -5.59 -27.51 13.17
N GLY A 188 -5.38 -26.26 13.61
CA GLY A 188 -5.90 -25.72 14.86
C GLY A 188 -5.04 -26.04 16.09
N ASN A 189 -3.84 -26.58 15.93
CA ASN A 189 -2.92 -26.82 17.03
C ASN A 189 -2.18 -25.53 17.41
N TYR A 190 -1.95 -25.36 18.72
CA TYR A 190 -1.15 -24.25 19.22
C TYR A 190 0.32 -24.65 19.37
N GLU A 191 1.20 -23.86 18.77
CA GLU A 191 2.63 -24.05 18.81
C GLU A 191 3.34 -22.77 19.27
N GLU A 192 4.55 -22.89 19.78
CA GLU A 192 5.43 -21.80 20.17
C GLU A 192 6.68 -21.81 19.29
N LEU A 193 7.08 -20.64 18.84
CA LEU A 193 8.29 -20.44 18.05
C LEU A 193 9.15 -19.38 18.75
N HIS A 194 10.41 -19.72 19.02
CA HIS A 194 11.32 -18.86 19.78
C HIS A 194 12.35 -18.19 18.88
N GLY A 195 12.55 -16.88 19.09
CA GLY A 195 13.48 -16.03 18.36
C GLY A 195 13.03 -14.57 18.34
N PRO A 196 13.87 -13.66 17.84
CA PRO A 196 13.47 -12.27 17.61
C PRO A 196 12.40 -12.17 16.52
N VAL A 197 11.50 -11.17 16.64
CA VAL A 197 10.28 -11.09 15.85
C VAL A 197 10.18 -9.81 15.06
N VAL A 198 9.95 -9.90 13.75
CA VAL A 198 9.55 -8.78 12.88
C VAL A 198 8.06 -8.90 12.58
N PHE A 199 7.27 -7.93 13.03
CA PHE A 199 5.86 -7.83 12.71
C PHE A 199 5.65 -7.06 11.40
N ALA A 200 5.06 -7.72 10.41
CA ALA A 200 4.71 -7.19 9.09
C ALA A 200 3.29 -7.61 8.68
N SER A 201 2.39 -7.67 9.65
CA SER A 201 1.06 -8.29 9.56
C SER A 201 -0.02 -7.38 8.94
N GLY A 202 0.35 -6.16 8.53
CA GLY A 202 -0.51 -5.22 7.84
C GLY A 202 -1.41 -4.41 8.75
N GLY A 203 -2.25 -3.57 8.14
CA GLY A 203 -3.15 -2.66 8.82
C GLY A 203 -4.47 -3.29 9.26
N PHE A 204 -5.36 -2.43 9.75
CA PHE A 204 -6.66 -2.81 10.29
C PHE A 204 -7.86 -2.32 9.45
N GLY A 205 -7.63 -1.89 8.20
CA GLY A 205 -8.69 -1.41 7.30
C GLY A 205 -9.75 -2.46 6.92
N GLY A 206 -9.51 -3.74 7.20
CA GLY A 206 -10.48 -4.83 7.06
C GLY A 206 -11.16 -5.24 8.38
N ASP A 207 -10.82 -4.61 9.50
CA ASP A 207 -11.36 -4.90 10.84
C ASP A 207 -12.57 -4.00 11.14
N ALA A 208 -13.62 -4.16 10.33
CA ALA A 208 -14.79 -3.26 10.32
C ALA A 208 -15.54 -3.22 11.66
N GLU A 209 -15.60 -4.34 12.40
CA GLU A 209 -16.30 -4.46 13.67
C GLU A 209 -15.37 -4.25 14.89
N GLY A 210 -14.05 -4.32 14.71
CA GLY A 210 -13.04 -4.14 15.75
C GLY A 210 -12.38 -2.76 15.71
N LEU A 211 -11.10 -2.74 15.34
CA LEU A 211 -10.28 -1.51 15.40
C LEU A 211 -10.81 -0.38 14.52
N LEU A 212 -11.34 -0.67 13.33
CA LEU A 212 -11.92 0.38 12.48
C LEU A 212 -13.15 1.01 13.16
N ALA A 213 -14.08 0.21 13.70
CA ALA A 213 -15.23 0.72 14.42
C ALA A 213 -14.84 1.50 15.67
N GLN A 214 -13.77 1.08 16.36
CA GLN A 214 -13.26 1.74 17.56
C GLN A 214 -12.70 3.14 17.25
N TYR A 215 -11.89 3.28 16.20
CA TYR A 215 -11.17 4.52 15.92
C TYR A 215 -11.83 5.40 14.85
N ARG A 216 -12.61 4.80 13.93
CA ARG A 216 -13.31 5.48 12.84
C ARG A 216 -14.72 4.91 12.61
N PRO A 217 -15.63 5.05 13.60
CA PRO A 217 -17.02 4.56 13.50
C PRO A 217 -17.78 5.18 12.31
N ASP A 218 -17.38 6.38 11.86
CA ASP A 218 -17.92 7.05 10.68
C ASP A 218 -17.67 6.28 9.37
N LEU A 219 -16.66 5.43 9.33
CA LEU A 219 -16.29 4.63 8.15
C LEU A 219 -16.83 3.19 8.17
N ALA A 220 -17.50 2.76 9.24
CA ALA A 220 -17.96 1.36 9.40
C ALA A 220 -18.86 0.83 8.26
N ARG A 221 -19.52 1.73 7.53
CA ARG A 221 -20.42 1.39 6.41
C ARG A 221 -19.81 1.60 5.02
N TYR A 222 -18.54 2.01 4.94
CA TYR A 222 -17.86 2.18 3.66
C TYR A 222 -17.43 0.82 3.09
N PRO A 223 -17.42 0.65 1.76
CA PRO A 223 -16.78 -0.50 1.15
C PRO A 223 -15.25 -0.43 1.34
N SER A 224 -14.57 -1.55 1.16
CA SER A 224 -13.13 -1.67 1.40
C SER A 224 -12.42 -2.47 0.30
N THR A 225 -11.13 -2.24 0.14
CA THR A 225 -10.24 -3.14 -0.63
C THR A 225 -9.61 -4.22 0.24
N ASN A 226 -9.81 -4.15 1.56
CA ASN A 226 -9.19 -5.05 2.53
C ASN A 226 -10.10 -6.24 2.81
N ASP A 227 -9.52 -7.43 2.86
CA ASP A 227 -10.23 -8.63 3.26
C ASP A 227 -10.70 -8.48 4.72
N PRO A 228 -11.97 -8.87 5.05
CA PRO A 228 -12.50 -8.77 6.40
C PRO A 228 -11.70 -9.66 7.36
N ARG A 229 -11.03 -9.04 8.32
CA ARG A 229 -10.22 -9.75 9.32
C ARG A 229 -9.80 -8.83 10.46
N PRO A 230 -9.63 -9.35 11.70
CA PRO A 230 -9.12 -8.58 12.82
C PRO A 230 -7.71 -8.05 12.60
N GLY A 231 -7.44 -6.85 13.09
CA GLY A 231 -6.09 -6.29 13.18
C GLY A 231 -5.24 -7.05 14.20
N THR A 232 -3.92 -6.96 14.06
CA THR A 232 -2.97 -7.59 14.99
C THR A 232 -2.34 -6.61 15.98
N GLN A 233 -2.67 -5.33 15.89
CA GLN A 233 -2.20 -4.28 16.79
C GLN A 233 -2.39 -4.62 18.27
N PRO A 234 -3.53 -5.25 18.70
CA PRO A 234 -3.72 -5.64 20.11
C PRO A 234 -2.61 -6.57 20.64
N LEU A 235 -2.10 -7.51 19.82
CA LEU A 235 -1.00 -8.39 20.25
C LEU A 235 0.28 -7.62 20.59
N LEU A 236 0.55 -6.54 19.84
CA LEU A 236 1.74 -5.72 20.06
C LEU A 236 1.54 -4.79 21.27
N THR A 237 0.32 -4.27 21.48
CA THR A 237 0.00 -3.46 22.67
C THR A 237 0.05 -4.27 23.96
N GLU A 238 -0.39 -5.53 23.95
CA GLU A 238 -0.20 -6.45 25.07
C GLU A 238 1.28 -6.66 25.39
N ALA A 239 2.15 -6.60 24.39
CA ALA A 239 3.60 -6.64 24.55
C ALA A 239 4.23 -5.30 24.95
N GLY A 240 3.45 -4.23 25.15
CA GLY A 240 3.89 -2.91 25.59
C GLY A 240 4.08 -1.87 24.49
N ALA A 241 3.73 -2.19 23.23
CA ALA A 241 3.87 -1.25 22.11
C ALA A 241 2.91 -0.06 22.22
N GLN A 242 3.40 1.13 21.88
CA GLN A 242 2.59 2.34 21.75
C GLN A 242 1.91 2.38 20.37
N LEU A 243 0.62 2.69 20.31
CA LEU A 243 -0.09 3.01 19.09
C LEU A 243 -0.07 4.51 18.82
N ILE A 244 -0.03 4.87 17.53
CA ILE A 244 -0.06 6.26 17.06
C ILE A 244 -0.97 6.37 15.82
N ASP A 245 -1.63 7.53 15.65
CA ASP A 245 -2.44 7.89 14.47
C ASP A 245 -3.57 6.89 14.11
N MET A 246 -4.11 6.15 15.07
CA MET A 246 -5.09 5.09 14.82
C MET A 246 -6.39 5.59 14.17
N ASP A 247 -6.73 6.87 14.31
CA ASP A 247 -7.84 7.53 13.63
C ASP A 247 -7.50 8.01 12.21
N SER A 248 -6.23 7.90 11.79
CA SER A 248 -5.79 8.23 10.43
C SER A 248 -6.00 7.04 9.51
N VAL A 249 -7.15 7.02 8.84
CA VAL A 249 -7.55 5.98 7.87
C VAL A 249 -7.72 6.62 6.50
N GLN A 250 -7.05 6.09 5.48
CA GLN A 250 -7.14 6.60 4.14
C GLN A 250 -8.35 6.04 3.40
N VAL A 251 -9.24 6.93 3.01
CA VAL A 251 -10.29 6.66 2.03
C VAL A 251 -9.71 6.92 0.64
N HIS A 252 -9.66 5.89 -0.20
CA HIS A 252 -9.28 6.05 -1.59
C HIS A 252 -10.50 6.51 -2.40
N PRO A 253 -10.40 7.54 -3.24
CA PRO A 253 -11.56 8.10 -3.93
C PRO A 253 -12.19 7.15 -4.96
N THR A 254 -11.44 6.15 -5.44
CA THR A 254 -11.88 5.33 -6.57
C THR A 254 -11.73 3.83 -6.31
N GLY A 255 -12.80 3.19 -5.86
CA GLY A 255 -13.01 1.74 -5.93
C GLY A 255 -14.11 1.44 -6.94
N PHE A 256 -13.97 0.41 -7.76
CA PHE A 256 -15.00 0.09 -8.74
C PHE A 256 -16.29 -0.41 -8.11
N VAL A 257 -17.40 0.11 -8.57
CA VAL A 257 -18.73 -0.43 -8.29
C VAL A 257 -19.01 -1.48 -9.36
N ASP A 258 -19.25 -2.72 -8.95
CA ASP A 258 -19.60 -3.80 -9.87
C ASP A 258 -21.03 -3.54 -10.41
N PRO A 259 -21.21 -3.39 -11.72
CA PRO A 259 -22.53 -3.14 -12.30
C PRO A 259 -23.48 -4.34 -12.16
N GLU A 260 -22.96 -5.57 -11.96
CA GLU A 260 -23.78 -6.76 -11.75
C GLU A 260 -24.22 -6.91 -10.28
N ASP A 261 -23.38 -6.46 -9.33
CA ASP A 261 -23.69 -6.47 -7.90
C ASP A 261 -23.01 -5.31 -7.16
N SER A 262 -23.72 -4.18 -7.08
CA SER A 262 -23.25 -2.99 -6.36
C SER A 262 -23.16 -3.19 -4.84
N THR A 263 -23.78 -4.23 -4.29
CA THR A 263 -23.88 -4.46 -2.84
C THR A 263 -22.66 -5.14 -2.25
N VAL A 264 -21.73 -5.67 -3.06
CA VAL A 264 -20.50 -6.30 -2.58
C VAL A 264 -19.63 -5.29 -1.85
N PRO A 265 -19.33 -5.48 -0.55
CA PRO A 265 -18.53 -4.53 0.22
C PRO A 265 -17.04 -4.57 -0.09
N LEU A 266 -16.51 -5.71 -0.56
CA LEU A 266 -15.13 -5.84 -1.02
C LEU A 266 -15.03 -5.43 -2.49
N LYS A 267 -14.41 -4.28 -2.75
CA LYS A 267 -14.34 -3.72 -4.11
C LYS A 267 -12.94 -3.76 -4.69
N PHE A 268 -12.86 -3.85 -6.01
CA PHE A 268 -11.61 -3.68 -6.73
C PHE A 268 -11.18 -2.21 -6.72
N LEU A 269 -9.90 -1.97 -6.43
CA LEU A 269 -9.32 -0.64 -6.53
C LEU A 269 -9.24 -0.22 -8.02
N ALA A 270 -9.82 0.94 -8.36
CA ALA A 270 -9.47 1.62 -9.59
C ALA A 270 -8.11 2.30 -9.37
N ALA A 271 -7.07 1.78 -10.02
CA ALA A 271 -5.69 2.20 -9.79
C ALA A 271 -5.53 3.71 -9.96
N GLU A 272 -4.89 4.39 -9.02
CA GLU A 272 -4.68 5.84 -9.08
C GLU A 272 -3.90 6.26 -10.34
N VAL A 273 -3.06 5.37 -10.85
CA VAL A 273 -2.34 5.59 -12.09
C VAL A 273 -3.26 5.93 -13.27
N LEU A 274 -4.51 5.47 -13.28
CA LEU A 274 -5.48 5.85 -14.32
C LEU A 274 -5.71 7.36 -14.35
N ARG A 275 -5.79 8.01 -13.18
CA ARG A 275 -5.87 9.48 -13.07
C ARG A 275 -4.53 10.11 -13.42
N GLY A 276 -3.41 9.50 -13.03
CA GLY A 276 -2.05 9.92 -13.39
C GLY A 276 -1.81 9.89 -14.91
N GLU A 277 -2.37 8.92 -15.62
CA GLU A 277 -2.27 8.82 -17.08
C GLU A 277 -3.21 9.79 -17.84
N GLY A 278 -3.98 10.59 -17.14
CA GLY A 278 -4.85 11.61 -17.73
C GLY A 278 -6.33 11.44 -17.43
N GLY A 279 -6.73 10.35 -16.77
CA GLY A 279 -8.12 10.07 -16.43
C GLY A 279 -8.78 11.18 -15.60
N ILE A 280 -10.06 11.40 -15.85
CA ILE A 280 -10.89 12.39 -15.15
C ILE A 280 -12.01 11.74 -14.37
N LEU A 281 -12.55 12.46 -13.40
CA LEU A 281 -13.69 12.06 -12.59
C LEU A 281 -14.89 12.97 -12.86
N LEU A 282 -16.03 12.34 -13.17
CA LEU A 282 -17.29 13.03 -13.38
C LEU A 282 -18.30 12.65 -12.30
N LEU A 283 -18.86 13.62 -11.62
CA LEU A 283 -20.00 13.47 -10.71
C LEU A 283 -21.22 14.15 -11.36
N ASN A 284 -22.26 13.39 -11.61
CA ASN A 284 -23.42 13.85 -12.39
C ASN A 284 -23.00 14.47 -13.75
N GLY A 285 -22.07 13.85 -14.45
CA GLY A 285 -21.55 14.31 -15.74
C GLY A 285 -20.53 15.46 -15.68
N LYS A 286 -20.28 16.06 -14.52
CA LYS A 286 -19.37 17.22 -14.39
C LYS A 286 -18.09 16.87 -13.69
N ARG A 287 -16.96 17.41 -14.17
CA ARG A 287 -15.73 17.49 -13.40
C ARG A 287 -15.96 18.41 -12.19
N PHE A 288 -15.35 18.09 -11.07
CA PHE A 288 -15.59 18.78 -9.80
C PHE A 288 -14.34 19.06 -8.98
N ILE A 289 -13.17 18.54 -9.40
CA ILE A 289 -11.92 18.65 -8.66
C ILE A 289 -10.71 18.41 -9.58
N ASN A 290 -9.53 18.81 -9.12
CA ASN A 290 -8.26 18.31 -9.65
C ASN A 290 -8.09 16.85 -9.25
N GLU A 291 -8.13 15.95 -10.21
CA GLU A 291 -8.04 14.49 -9.97
C GLU A 291 -6.66 14.04 -9.46
N LEU A 292 -5.65 14.92 -9.54
CA LEU A 292 -4.30 14.70 -8.99
C LEU A 292 -4.07 15.44 -7.65
N ASP A 293 -5.11 15.94 -7.02
CA ASP A 293 -5.03 16.39 -5.63
C ASP A 293 -4.84 15.16 -4.70
N THR A 294 -4.61 15.39 -3.41
CA THR A 294 -4.47 14.30 -2.44
C THR A 294 -5.70 13.40 -2.41
N ARG A 295 -5.52 12.15 -2.06
CA ARG A 295 -6.65 11.20 -1.93
C ARG A 295 -7.71 11.70 -0.96
N GLU A 296 -7.27 12.34 0.13
CA GLU A 296 -8.16 12.93 1.12
C GLU A 296 -9.05 14.01 0.50
N ASN A 297 -8.45 14.95 -0.23
CA ASN A 297 -9.20 16.05 -0.85
C ASN A 297 -10.18 15.54 -1.90
N VAL A 298 -9.76 14.60 -2.76
CA VAL A 298 -10.64 14.02 -3.77
C VAL A 298 -11.77 13.21 -3.14
N ALA A 299 -11.47 12.38 -2.12
CA ALA A 299 -12.49 11.62 -1.41
C ALA A 299 -13.47 12.54 -0.67
N ASN A 300 -12.98 13.59 0.00
CA ASN A 300 -13.82 14.56 0.70
C ASN A 300 -14.74 15.34 -0.26
N ALA A 301 -14.26 15.71 -1.44
CA ALA A 301 -15.10 16.35 -2.46
C ALA A 301 -16.28 15.45 -2.88
N ILE A 302 -16.04 14.15 -3.05
CA ILE A 302 -17.10 13.18 -3.38
C ILE A 302 -18.05 13.02 -2.19
N THR A 303 -17.53 12.76 -1.00
CA THR A 303 -18.33 12.42 0.19
C THR A 303 -19.06 13.60 0.82
N SER A 304 -18.73 14.84 0.42
CA SER A 304 -19.51 16.03 0.75
C SER A 304 -20.86 16.10 0.03
N THR A 305 -21.06 15.28 -1.00
CA THR A 305 -22.34 15.12 -1.69
C THR A 305 -23.18 13.99 -1.09
N PRO A 306 -24.49 13.94 -1.33
CA PRO A 306 -25.32 12.83 -0.87
C PRO A 306 -24.85 11.49 -1.45
N ALA A 307 -24.75 10.47 -0.57
CA ALA A 307 -24.52 9.10 -1.00
C ALA A 307 -25.79 8.53 -1.65
N THR A 308 -25.64 7.44 -2.42
CA THR A 308 -26.77 6.64 -2.89
C THR A 308 -27.53 6.02 -1.69
N SER A 309 -28.71 5.52 -1.91
CA SER A 309 -29.49 4.82 -0.86
C SER A 309 -29.00 3.39 -0.57
N GLU A 310 -28.01 2.92 -1.32
CA GLU A 310 -27.50 1.55 -1.25
C GLU A 310 -26.60 1.28 -0.05
N SER A 311 -26.45 0.00 0.29
CA SER A 311 -25.47 -0.51 1.24
C SER A 311 -24.53 -1.47 0.50
N PRO A 312 -23.21 -1.33 0.68
CA PRO A 312 -22.49 -0.39 1.55
C PRO A 312 -22.69 1.07 1.08
N ARG A 313 -22.38 2.04 1.96
CA ARG A 313 -22.46 3.47 1.64
C ARG A 313 -21.55 3.80 0.44
N GLN A 314 -22.12 4.32 -0.63
CA GLN A 314 -21.40 4.58 -1.88
C GLN A 314 -21.95 5.78 -2.66
N TRP A 315 -21.18 6.23 -3.63
CA TRP A 315 -21.46 7.33 -4.55
C TRP A 315 -21.27 6.83 -5.97
N GLU A 316 -21.91 7.48 -6.92
CA GLU A 316 -21.75 7.19 -8.35
C GLU A 316 -20.86 8.25 -8.99
N VAL A 317 -19.59 7.94 -9.18
CA VAL A 317 -18.62 8.77 -9.88
C VAL A 317 -18.14 8.01 -11.12
N GLN A 318 -18.09 8.66 -12.27
CA GLN A 318 -17.57 8.06 -13.50
C GLN A 318 -16.08 8.37 -13.61
N LEU A 319 -15.26 7.34 -13.74
CA LEU A 319 -13.85 7.47 -14.14
C LEU A 319 -13.79 7.31 -15.65
N VAL A 320 -13.25 8.31 -16.34
CA VAL A 320 -13.20 8.39 -17.81
C VAL A 320 -11.76 8.51 -18.30
N LEU A 321 -11.38 7.67 -19.27
CA LEU A 321 -10.09 7.68 -19.96
C LEU A 321 -10.30 7.84 -21.45
N ASP A 322 -9.41 8.58 -22.13
CA ASP A 322 -9.32 8.55 -23.60
C ASP A 322 -8.48 7.36 -24.09
N GLU A 323 -8.34 7.20 -25.40
CA GLU A 323 -7.57 6.10 -25.99
C GLU A 323 -6.07 6.15 -25.69
N ALA A 324 -5.47 7.32 -25.49
CA ALA A 324 -4.04 7.41 -25.19
C ALA A 324 -3.76 7.09 -23.73
N ALA A 325 -4.56 7.57 -22.80
CA ALA A 325 -4.50 7.17 -21.39
C ALA A 325 -4.73 5.65 -21.24
N TYR A 326 -5.71 5.08 -21.98
CA TYR A 326 -5.91 3.64 -22.08
C TYR A 326 -4.65 2.90 -22.53
N LYS A 327 -4.02 3.34 -23.65
CA LYS A 327 -2.80 2.68 -24.18
C LYS A 327 -1.66 2.63 -23.17
N ASN A 328 -1.50 3.68 -22.36
CA ASN A 328 -0.45 3.75 -21.35
C ASN A 328 -0.78 2.95 -20.09
N ALA A 329 -2.06 2.76 -19.77
CA ALA A 329 -2.54 1.92 -18.68
C ALA A 329 -3.18 0.60 -19.15
N LYS A 330 -2.81 0.13 -20.34
CA LYS A 330 -3.48 -0.97 -21.06
C LYS A 330 -3.71 -2.21 -20.21
N SER A 331 -2.69 -2.69 -19.51
CA SER A 331 -2.78 -3.90 -18.69
C SER A 331 -3.81 -3.77 -17.55
N HIS A 332 -3.95 -2.57 -16.97
CA HIS A 332 -4.94 -2.30 -15.95
C HIS A 332 -6.35 -2.24 -16.54
N VAL A 333 -6.52 -1.46 -17.61
CA VAL A 333 -7.84 -1.24 -18.23
C VAL A 333 -8.35 -2.52 -18.85
N ASP A 334 -7.53 -3.30 -19.56
CA ASP A 334 -7.92 -4.61 -20.11
C ASP A 334 -8.41 -5.56 -19.01
N PHE A 335 -7.73 -5.57 -17.85
CA PHE A 335 -8.19 -6.35 -16.71
C PHE A 335 -9.54 -5.88 -16.18
N TYR A 336 -9.77 -4.56 -16.06
CA TYR A 336 -11.04 -4.02 -15.59
C TYR A 336 -12.17 -4.24 -16.60
N VAL A 337 -11.89 -4.15 -17.90
CA VAL A 337 -12.84 -4.49 -18.96
C VAL A 337 -13.18 -5.98 -18.93
N PHE A 338 -12.18 -6.84 -18.79
CA PHE A 338 -12.39 -8.29 -18.64
C PHE A 338 -13.26 -8.64 -17.42
N LYS A 339 -13.13 -7.87 -16.33
CA LYS A 339 -13.94 -8.01 -15.11
C LYS A 339 -15.32 -7.34 -15.19
N GLY A 340 -15.67 -6.69 -16.30
CA GLY A 340 -16.94 -5.95 -16.43
C GLY A 340 -16.98 -4.62 -15.64
N LEU A 341 -15.87 -4.19 -15.04
CA LEU A 341 -15.78 -2.99 -14.21
C LEU A 341 -15.57 -1.70 -15.01
N MET A 342 -15.08 -1.83 -16.22
CA MET A 342 -14.96 -0.74 -17.20
C MET A 342 -15.51 -1.20 -18.55
N LYS A 343 -15.97 -0.25 -19.35
CA LYS A 343 -16.39 -0.50 -20.73
C LYS A 343 -15.78 0.51 -21.70
N LYS A 344 -15.46 0.04 -22.93
CA LYS A 344 -15.19 0.92 -24.05
C LYS A 344 -16.53 1.43 -24.58
N THR A 345 -16.67 2.75 -24.73
CA THR A 345 -17.91 3.38 -25.18
C THR A 345 -17.62 4.70 -25.91
N THR A 346 -18.63 5.52 -26.15
CA THR A 346 -18.48 6.86 -26.73
C THR A 346 -18.87 7.95 -25.74
N VAL A 347 -18.45 9.18 -26.01
CA VAL A 347 -18.77 10.34 -25.18
C VAL A 347 -20.28 10.59 -25.11
N ALA A 348 -21.03 10.23 -26.14
CA ALA A 348 -22.50 10.32 -26.17
C ALA A 348 -23.16 9.60 -24.97
N GLU A 349 -22.61 8.47 -24.53
CA GLU A 349 -23.14 7.71 -23.38
C GLU A 349 -22.99 8.43 -22.03
N LEU A 350 -22.17 9.48 -21.97
CA LEU A 350 -21.99 10.32 -20.78
C LEU A 350 -22.99 11.50 -20.69
N GLY A 351 -23.85 11.66 -21.71
CA GLY A 351 -24.83 12.75 -21.81
C GLY A 351 -24.22 14.11 -22.15
N GLU A 352 -25.05 15.12 -22.22
CA GLU A 352 -24.64 16.48 -22.61
C GLU A 352 -23.63 17.10 -21.62
N GLU A 353 -23.85 16.93 -20.33
CA GLU A 353 -22.94 17.44 -19.28
C GLU A 353 -21.56 16.77 -19.35
N GLY A 354 -21.52 15.46 -19.63
CA GLY A 354 -20.28 14.71 -19.82
C GLY A 354 -19.52 15.15 -21.07
N LEU A 355 -20.21 15.36 -22.18
CA LEU A 355 -19.63 15.90 -23.41
C LEU A 355 -19.00 17.27 -23.17
N GLU A 356 -19.68 18.17 -22.50
CA GLU A 356 -19.17 19.52 -22.22
C GLU A 356 -17.95 19.47 -21.28
N SER A 357 -18.02 18.69 -20.20
CA SER A 357 -16.89 18.49 -19.27
C SER A 357 -15.63 17.96 -19.96
N ILE A 358 -15.79 17.03 -20.92
CA ILE A 358 -14.65 16.49 -21.67
C ILE A 358 -14.09 17.53 -22.65
N LYS A 359 -14.93 18.37 -23.28
CA LYS A 359 -14.48 19.48 -24.13
C LYS A 359 -13.68 20.51 -23.35
N GLU A 360 -14.15 20.91 -22.16
CA GLU A 360 -13.44 21.83 -21.27
C GLU A 360 -12.07 21.25 -20.88
N TYR A 361 -12.03 19.97 -20.51
CA TYR A 361 -10.78 19.31 -20.17
C TYR A 361 -9.82 19.23 -21.37
N ALA A 362 -10.30 18.86 -22.54
CA ALA A 362 -9.50 18.82 -23.77
C ALA A 362 -8.91 20.19 -24.12
N THR A 363 -9.66 21.27 -23.85
CA THR A 363 -9.19 22.65 -24.02
C THR A 363 -8.06 22.96 -23.06
N SER A 364 -8.19 22.62 -21.77
CA SER A 364 -7.13 22.77 -20.76
C SER A 364 -5.86 22.02 -21.14
N VAL A 365 -6.00 20.77 -21.60
CA VAL A 365 -4.87 19.95 -22.08
C VAL A 365 -4.17 20.61 -23.28
N SER A 366 -4.93 21.16 -24.23
CA SER A 366 -4.37 21.76 -25.45
C SER A 366 -3.62 23.07 -25.17
N ASN A 367 -4.07 23.83 -24.18
CA ASN A 367 -3.48 25.11 -23.79
C ASN A 367 -2.27 24.93 -22.85
N GLY A 368 -2.07 23.73 -22.27
CA GLY A 368 -0.98 23.42 -21.35
C GLY A 368 -0.99 24.19 -20.02
N ALA A 369 -2.05 24.94 -19.75
CA ALA A 369 -2.24 25.74 -18.55
C ALA A 369 -3.74 26.04 -18.33
N ASP A 370 -4.10 26.51 -17.14
CA ASP A 370 -5.43 27.05 -16.80
C ASP A 370 -6.58 26.03 -16.74
N ASP A 371 -6.30 24.83 -16.19
CA ASP A 371 -7.38 23.96 -15.76
C ASP A 371 -8.17 24.63 -14.62
N VAL A 372 -9.49 24.69 -14.75
CA VAL A 372 -10.39 25.39 -13.80
C VAL A 372 -10.27 24.85 -12.37
N PHE A 373 -9.79 23.61 -12.19
CA PHE A 373 -9.53 22.97 -10.91
C PHE A 373 -8.05 23.00 -10.50
N GLY A 374 -7.19 23.65 -11.29
CA GLY A 374 -5.76 23.81 -11.01
C GLY A 374 -4.93 22.56 -11.30
N ARG A 375 -5.42 21.62 -12.11
CA ARG A 375 -4.63 20.47 -12.57
C ARG A 375 -3.55 20.92 -13.54
N LYS A 376 -2.29 20.52 -13.27
CA LYS A 376 -1.12 20.91 -14.07
C LYS A 376 -0.52 19.77 -14.89
N ALA A 377 -0.78 18.51 -14.49
CA ALA A 377 -0.29 17.33 -15.18
C ALA A 377 -1.46 16.56 -15.80
N PHE A 378 -1.46 16.45 -17.11
CA PHE A 378 -2.55 15.84 -17.87
C PHE A 378 -2.22 14.40 -18.33
N GLY A 379 -1.10 13.84 -17.89
CA GLY A 379 -0.65 12.50 -18.25
C GLY A 379 -0.51 12.34 -19.76
N ASN A 380 -1.15 11.29 -20.27
CA ASN A 380 -1.13 10.94 -21.69
C ASN A 380 -2.45 11.26 -22.41
N TRP A 381 -3.33 12.06 -21.82
CA TRP A 381 -4.57 12.46 -22.49
C TRP A 381 -4.29 13.17 -23.82
N SER A 382 -4.90 12.70 -24.90
CA SER A 382 -4.64 13.18 -26.27
C SER A 382 -5.90 13.59 -27.05
N LEU A 383 -7.09 13.29 -26.54
CA LEU A 383 -8.36 13.65 -27.18
C LEU A 383 -8.53 15.19 -27.15
N LYS A 384 -8.36 15.85 -28.32
CA LYS A 384 -8.45 17.30 -28.48
C LYS A 384 -9.76 17.74 -29.14
N GLU A 385 -10.14 17.04 -30.20
CA GLU A 385 -11.40 17.29 -30.91
C GLU A 385 -12.47 16.34 -30.38
N VAL A 386 -13.30 16.83 -29.47
CA VAL A 386 -14.30 16.05 -28.76
C VAL A 386 -15.62 16.10 -29.50
N SER A 387 -16.13 14.93 -29.88
CA SER A 387 -17.46 14.75 -30.48
C SER A 387 -18.25 13.68 -29.71
N PRO A 388 -19.56 13.57 -29.91
CA PRO A 388 -20.37 12.48 -29.34
C PRO A 388 -19.84 11.08 -29.65
N GLU A 389 -19.21 10.89 -30.82
CA GLU A 389 -18.65 9.62 -31.30
C GLU A 389 -17.24 9.33 -30.79
N SER A 390 -16.61 10.30 -30.13
CA SER A 390 -15.26 10.12 -29.56
C SER A 390 -15.24 8.93 -28.58
N VAL A 391 -14.25 8.07 -28.75
CA VAL A 391 -14.11 6.83 -27.96
C VAL A 391 -13.50 7.14 -26.59
N VAL A 392 -14.11 6.57 -25.56
CA VAL A 392 -13.65 6.64 -24.16
C VAL A 392 -13.81 5.29 -23.46
N TYR A 393 -13.10 5.14 -22.34
CA TYR A 393 -13.22 4.00 -21.43
C TYR A 393 -13.79 4.50 -20.11
N VAL A 394 -14.88 3.90 -19.64
CA VAL A 394 -15.65 4.39 -18.51
C VAL A 394 -15.90 3.29 -17.50
N GLY A 395 -15.76 3.61 -16.22
CA GLY A 395 -16.15 2.74 -15.10
C GLY A 395 -16.74 3.55 -13.96
N THR A 396 -17.74 3.01 -13.26
CA THR A 396 -18.32 3.63 -12.07
C THR A 396 -17.46 3.33 -10.86
N VAL A 397 -17.13 4.38 -10.09
CA VAL A 397 -16.26 4.28 -8.92
C VAL A 397 -16.89 4.99 -7.71
N THR A 398 -16.44 4.60 -6.52
CA THR A 398 -16.88 5.14 -5.24
C THR A 398 -15.72 5.24 -4.25
N PRO A 399 -15.74 6.14 -3.26
CA PRO A 399 -14.78 6.13 -2.16
C PRO A 399 -14.81 4.81 -1.38
N ILE A 400 -13.62 4.30 -1.04
CA ILE A 400 -13.41 3.02 -0.36
C ILE A 400 -12.34 3.12 0.72
N ILE A 401 -12.47 2.34 1.79
CA ILE A 401 -11.39 2.17 2.76
C ILE A 401 -10.26 1.42 2.09
N HIS A 402 -9.05 1.98 2.18
CA HIS A 402 -7.92 1.44 1.45
C HIS A 402 -6.71 1.13 2.33
N TYR A 403 -6.34 2.04 3.25
CA TYR A 403 -5.09 1.98 4.00
C TYR A 403 -5.23 2.60 5.38
N THR A 404 -4.53 2.07 6.37
CA THR A 404 -4.45 2.65 7.72
C THR A 404 -3.07 3.24 7.95
N MET A 405 -3.00 4.57 8.20
CA MET A 405 -1.73 5.25 8.52
C MET A 405 -1.36 5.09 9.99
N GLY A 406 -2.31 4.70 10.83
CA GLY A 406 -2.10 4.39 12.23
C GLY A 406 -1.60 2.96 12.45
N GLY A 407 -0.84 2.78 13.52
CA GLY A 407 -0.27 1.49 13.89
C GLY A 407 0.68 1.62 15.08
N VAL A 408 1.59 0.67 15.25
CA VAL A 408 2.58 0.72 16.32
C VAL A 408 3.65 1.77 16.02
N LEU A 409 4.05 2.50 17.04
CA LEU A 409 5.14 3.47 16.94
C LEU A 409 6.47 2.75 16.77
N ILE A 410 7.24 3.19 15.78
CA ILE A 410 8.61 2.71 15.52
C ILE A 410 9.58 3.88 15.45
N ASN A 411 10.88 3.57 15.55
CA ASN A 411 11.96 4.50 15.23
C ASN A 411 12.53 4.24 13.82
N GLU A 412 13.54 5.02 13.42
CA GLU A 412 14.23 4.91 12.13
C GLU A 412 14.96 3.57 11.91
N LYS A 413 15.12 2.76 12.97
CA LYS A 413 15.65 1.38 12.94
C LYS A 413 14.54 0.32 12.89
N SER A 414 13.29 0.73 12.68
CA SER A 414 12.11 -0.16 12.73
C SER A 414 11.90 -0.85 14.08
N GLU A 415 12.58 -0.43 15.16
CA GLU A 415 12.35 -0.95 16.50
C GLU A 415 10.99 -0.47 17.01
N VAL A 416 10.18 -1.38 17.54
CA VAL A 416 8.89 -1.04 18.14
C VAL A 416 9.10 -0.36 19.49
N LEU A 417 8.37 0.74 19.72
CA LEU A 417 8.56 1.59 20.89
C LEU A 417 7.40 1.48 21.89
N THR A 418 7.75 1.61 23.16
CA THR A 418 6.80 1.77 24.27
C THR A 418 6.26 3.19 24.34
N LYS A 419 5.31 3.45 25.25
CA LYS A 419 4.78 4.78 25.56
C LYS A 419 5.89 5.79 25.92
N ASP A 420 6.94 5.34 26.57
CA ASP A 420 8.07 6.18 27.00
C ASP A 420 9.19 6.23 25.94
N THR A 421 8.84 5.89 24.69
CA THR A 421 9.77 5.86 23.54
C THR A 421 10.98 4.96 23.70
N GLN A 422 10.90 3.98 24.62
CA GLN A 422 11.94 2.96 24.78
C GLN A 422 11.69 1.82 23.78
N ARG A 423 12.74 1.27 23.19
CA ARG A 423 12.60 0.10 22.32
C ARG A 423 12.12 -1.12 23.10
N ILE A 424 11.28 -1.91 22.48
CA ILE A 424 10.95 -3.25 22.98
C ILE A 424 11.99 -4.21 22.39
N GLU A 425 12.84 -4.72 23.27
CA GLU A 425 13.93 -5.61 22.85
C GLU A 425 13.40 -6.89 22.17
N GLY A 426 14.02 -7.28 21.05
CA GLY A 426 13.64 -8.46 20.28
C GLY A 426 12.42 -8.29 19.38
N MET A 427 11.89 -7.06 19.19
CA MET A 427 10.70 -6.80 18.37
C MET A 427 10.88 -5.61 17.41
N TRP A 428 10.60 -5.83 16.13
CA TRP A 428 10.56 -4.82 15.06
C TRP A 428 9.20 -4.80 14.39
N GLY A 429 8.88 -3.67 13.76
CA GLY A 429 7.66 -3.49 12.96
C GLY A 429 7.97 -2.87 11.60
N ALA A 430 7.30 -3.34 10.53
CA ALA A 430 7.47 -2.80 9.18
C ALA A 430 6.18 -2.87 8.35
N GLY A 431 5.96 -1.88 7.50
CA GLY A 431 4.79 -1.74 6.65
C GLY A 431 3.55 -1.27 7.42
N GLU A 432 2.37 -1.53 6.91
CA GLU A 432 1.10 -0.96 7.37
C GLU A 432 0.70 -1.29 8.84
N ILE A 433 1.41 -2.23 9.51
CA ILE A 433 1.26 -2.44 10.96
C ILE A 433 1.79 -1.26 11.77
N THR A 434 2.68 -0.46 11.20
CA THR A 434 3.33 0.67 11.86
C THR A 434 2.57 1.97 11.62
N GLY A 435 2.73 2.92 12.54
CA GLY A 435 2.22 4.29 12.43
C GLY A 435 3.34 5.31 12.49
N GLY A 436 2.99 6.59 12.30
CA GLY A 436 3.92 7.69 12.45
C GLY A 436 4.64 8.13 11.18
N ILE A 437 4.58 7.39 10.08
CA ILE A 437 5.25 7.72 8.83
C ILE A 437 4.43 8.72 8.00
N HIS A 438 3.17 8.39 7.71
CA HIS A 438 2.35 9.10 6.72
C HIS A 438 1.46 10.19 7.29
N GLY A 439 1.30 10.25 8.60
CA GLY A 439 0.43 11.24 9.25
C GLY A 439 -1.03 11.14 8.83
N GLY A 440 -1.62 12.24 8.36
CA GLY A 440 -3.05 12.31 8.03
C GLY A 440 -3.41 11.71 6.68
N ASN A 441 -2.49 11.72 5.72
CA ASN A 441 -2.74 11.24 4.36
C ASN A 441 -1.46 10.68 3.72
N ARG A 442 -1.54 9.47 3.18
CA ARG A 442 -0.43 8.77 2.52
C ARG A 442 -0.42 9.06 1.03
N LEU A 443 0.73 9.44 0.49
CA LEU A 443 0.94 9.58 -0.95
C LEU A 443 0.82 8.23 -1.67
N GLY A 444 0.22 8.22 -2.87
CA GLY A 444 0.19 7.06 -3.75
C GLY A 444 1.59 6.52 -4.01
N GLY A 445 1.76 5.19 -4.05
CA GLY A 445 3.07 4.55 -4.23
C GLY A 445 3.95 4.44 -2.97
N SER A 446 3.65 5.16 -1.88
CA SER A 446 4.46 5.12 -0.65
C SER A 446 4.21 3.88 0.21
N SER A 447 3.08 3.17 0.07
CA SER A 447 2.85 1.94 0.85
C SER A 447 3.78 0.80 0.45
N LEU A 448 4.04 0.61 -0.85
CA LEU A 448 5.04 -0.36 -1.28
C LEU A 448 6.44 0.08 -0.89
N LEU A 449 6.71 1.39 -0.96
CA LEU A 449 8.02 1.94 -0.58
C LEU A 449 8.33 1.70 0.90
N GLU A 450 7.42 2.05 1.81
CA GLU A 450 7.63 1.83 3.24
C GLU A 450 7.85 0.35 3.57
N CYS A 451 7.11 -0.55 2.90
CA CYS A 451 7.30 -1.98 3.06
C CYS A 451 8.72 -2.43 2.69
N VAL A 452 9.30 -1.87 1.61
CA VAL A 452 10.67 -2.21 1.19
C VAL A 452 11.68 -1.56 2.11
N VAL A 453 11.55 -0.25 2.38
CA VAL A 453 12.53 0.50 3.21
C VAL A 453 12.56 -0.06 4.62
N PHE A 454 11.45 0.01 5.35
CA PHE A 454 11.41 -0.40 6.76
C PHE A 454 11.45 -1.92 6.93
N GLY A 455 10.96 -2.70 5.95
CA GLY A 455 11.12 -4.15 5.96
C GLY A 455 12.58 -4.57 5.88
N ARG A 456 13.37 -3.94 5.01
CA ARG A 456 14.81 -4.19 4.91
C ARG A 456 15.55 -3.74 6.17
N ILE A 457 15.25 -2.55 6.68
CA ILE A 457 15.84 -2.06 7.95
C ILE A 457 15.53 -3.03 9.09
N ALA A 458 14.27 -3.45 9.25
CA ALA A 458 13.88 -4.41 10.27
C ALA A 458 14.63 -5.74 10.14
N GLY A 459 14.80 -6.23 8.92
CA GLY A 459 15.55 -7.46 8.64
C GLY A 459 17.03 -7.34 9.00
N ASP A 460 17.69 -6.23 8.63
CA ASP A 460 19.10 -5.97 8.97
C ASP A 460 19.30 -5.84 10.49
N GLN A 461 18.44 -5.08 11.18
CA GLN A 461 18.51 -4.89 12.63
C GLN A 461 18.20 -6.18 13.40
N CYS A 462 17.24 -6.97 12.94
CA CYS A 462 16.93 -8.28 13.50
C CYS A 462 18.10 -9.26 13.31
N ALA A 463 18.78 -9.24 12.17
CA ALA A 463 19.96 -10.07 11.91
C ALA A 463 21.14 -9.71 12.80
N GLU A 464 21.41 -8.41 13.00
CA GLU A 464 22.43 -7.93 13.92
C GLU A 464 22.14 -8.38 15.36
N TYR A 465 20.89 -8.20 15.82
CA TYR A 465 20.46 -8.65 17.14
C TYR A 465 20.60 -10.16 17.33
N PHE A 466 20.16 -10.95 16.34
CA PHE A 466 20.25 -12.39 16.35
C PHE A 466 21.70 -12.89 16.50
N SER A 467 22.60 -12.29 15.72
CA SER A 467 24.04 -12.64 15.76
C SER A 467 24.68 -12.30 17.11
N ASN A 468 24.35 -11.14 17.68
CA ASN A 468 24.88 -10.72 18.98
C ASN A 468 24.37 -11.62 20.13
N THR A 469 23.08 -12.00 20.09
CA THR A 469 22.47 -12.87 21.11
C THR A 469 23.01 -14.30 21.05
N LEU A 470 23.43 -14.79 19.88
CA LEU A 470 24.07 -16.09 19.76
C LEU A 470 25.52 -16.08 20.24
N ALA A 471 26.23 -14.94 20.20
CA ALA A 471 27.61 -14.81 20.67
C ALA A 471 27.71 -14.76 22.21
N GLU A 472 26.60 -14.51 22.92
CA GLU A 472 26.52 -14.44 24.38
C GLU A 472 26.19 -15.79 25.05
N VAL A 473 25.92 -16.85 24.24
CA VAL A 473 25.60 -18.23 24.70
C VAL A 473 26.74 -19.16 24.32
#